data_2e0ceef3471f79e9171492c75a2cf27f
#
_entry.id   2e0ceef3471f79e9171492c75a2cf27f
#
_cell.length_a   1.000
_cell.length_b   1.000
_cell.length_c   1.000
_cell.angle_alpha   90.00
_cell.angle_beta   90.00
_cell.angle_gamma   90.00
#
_symmetry.space_group_name_H-M   'P 1'
#
loop_
_entity.id
_entity.type
_entity.pdbx_description
1 polymer ?
#
loop_
_entity_poly.entity_id
_entity_poly.type
_entity_poly.pdbx_seq_one_letter_code
_entity_poly.pdbx_strand_id
1 'polypeptide(L)'
;MPSNKAGIIPRLCLRSAFPSFPVSPLNERPMSSALRPSACPGLLRIVQALDGGICRIKLNGGSITAVQADIVASAAERFASGVIEATNRANLQIRGIGSTHGPLIDSLMASGLGPTTAAGDDVRNLMLSPGAGIDRTMLFDTRPLAERILDTLQGNARFHDLSAKFAVQLDGGESLAMLEHPHDLWLSAFEQDGEKRWAFGLAGCPTDTSAGSVALNDGHALVVAVLDMFLEVARPEQTRMRHLLAEHSREILLNRLAERLSIQAMTDWRRTLDSRPLHIGAHPQAEAGVVYVGAVPPLGRLDPVMLRGAAQLAARFGDGTLRFTPWQSLLLPTVRNEDAAEVIRSLERMGLFCDPDQSLTRMIACTGSSGCSKSLAETKGDALQMAALLKRHGQVLNVHLSGCSRSCAAAHIAPVTLLAVAPGHYDLYFRDAAQPGFGALHARHLTIEAVAALLDARSRSPLDA
;
A
#
# COMPACT_ATOMS: atom_id res chain seq x y z
N MET A 1 7.75 -57.49 -11.58
CA MET A 1 9.10 -57.03 -11.20
C MET A 1 9.83 -56.55 -12.43
N PRO A 2 10.22 -55.29 -12.53
CA PRO A 2 11.58 -54.90 -12.19
C PRO A 2 11.60 -53.63 -11.29
N SER A 3 12.71 -53.55 -10.55
CA SER A 3 13.10 -52.59 -9.53
C SER A 3 13.45 -51.21 -10.09
N ASN A 4 12.86 -50.15 -9.51
CA ASN A 4 13.27 -48.78 -9.75
C ASN A 4 14.43 -48.41 -8.84
N LYS A 5 15.60 -48.15 -9.42
CA LYS A 5 16.76 -47.61 -8.74
C LYS A 5 16.67 -46.10 -8.77
N ALA A 6 16.58 -45.49 -7.58
CA ALA A 6 16.77 -44.07 -7.38
C ALA A 6 18.23 -43.70 -7.70
N GLY A 7 18.40 -42.82 -8.68
CA GLY A 7 19.70 -42.25 -9.04
C GLY A 7 20.07 -41.10 -8.09
N ILE A 8 21.08 -41.28 -7.29
CA ILE A 8 21.77 -40.26 -6.51
C ILE A 8 22.59 -39.40 -7.48
N ILE A 9 22.24 -38.10 -7.56
CA ILE A 9 23.03 -37.11 -8.31
C ILE A 9 24.25 -36.73 -7.46
N PRO A 10 25.49 -36.83 -7.97
CA PRO A 10 26.65 -36.46 -7.18
C PRO A 10 26.77 -34.93 -7.01
N ARG A 11 27.09 -34.51 -5.78
CA ARG A 11 27.54 -33.15 -5.47
C ARG A 11 28.77 -32.82 -6.30
N LEU A 12 28.67 -31.92 -7.26
CA LEU A 12 29.81 -31.32 -7.95
C LEU A 12 30.49 -30.31 -7.00
N CYS A 13 31.59 -30.70 -6.37
CA CYS A 13 32.53 -29.79 -5.73
C CYS A 13 33.32 -29.06 -6.81
N LEU A 14 32.84 -27.88 -7.22
CA LEU A 14 33.67 -26.92 -7.96
C LEU A 14 34.39 -26.02 -6.96
N ARG A 15 35.61 -26.42 -6.57
CA ARG A 15 36.60 -25.51 -5.99
C ARG A 15 37.18 -24.69 -7.13
N SER A 16 36.65 -23.51 -7.41
CA SER A 16 37.35 -22.48 -8.17
C SER A 16 37.94 -21.48 -7.17
N ALA A 17 39.26 -21.39 -7.17
CA ALA A 17 40.00 -20.40 -6.40
C ALA A 17 39.67 -19.00 -6.93
N PHE A 18 38.99 -18.19 -6.13
CA PHE A 18 38.85 -16.76 -6.35
C PHE A 18 39.95 -16.01 -5.59
N PRO A 19 40.50 -14.94 -6.17
CA PRO A 19 41.49 -14.12 -5.49
C PRO A 19 40.89 -13.45 -4.26
N SER A 20 41.56 -13.58 -3.13
CA SER A 20 41.24 -12.89 -1.88
C SER A 20 41.41 -11.37 -2.06
N PHE A 21 40.30 -10.63 -2.11
CA PHE A 21 40.35 -9.19 -1.95
C PHE A 21 40.53 -8.84 -0.46
N PRO A 22 41.38 -7.83 -0.13
CA PRO A 22 41.61 -7.44 1.25
C PRO A 22 40.30 -6.91 1.84
N VAL A 23 39.86 -7.52 2.94
CA VAL A 23 38.78 -7.03 3.76
C VAL A 23 39.28 -5.76 4.46
N SER A 24 38.83 -4.61 4.02
CA SER A 24 39.05 -3.35 4.74
C SER A 24 38.39 -3.44 6.12
N PRO A 25 39.04 -2.93 7.19
CA PRO A 25 38.47 -2.98 8.53
C PRO A 25 37.13 -2.26 8.56
N LEU A 26 36.17 -2.89 9.23
CA LEU A 26 34.83 -2.35 9.50
C LEU A 26 34.96 -0.96 10.13
N ASN A 27 34.72 0.09 9.35
CA ASN A 27 34.48 1.42 9.88
C ASN A 27 33.19 1.34 10.66
N GLU A 28 33.30 1.31 11.98
CA GLU A 28 32.17 1.56 12.88
C GLU A 28 31.59 2.94 12.55
N ARG A 29 30.45 2.95 11.84
CA ARG A 29 29.72 4.20 11.58
C ARG A 29 29.22 4.71 12.93
N PRO A 30 29.44 5.99 13.28
CA PRO A 30 28.87 6.55 14.49
C PRO A 30 27.34 6.45 14.40
N MET A 31 26.72 5.86 15.41
CA MET A 31 25.27 5.79 15.56
C MET A 31 24.71 7.22 15.66
N SER A 32 24.21 7.73 14.54
CA SER A 32 23.52 9.02 14.52
C SER A 32 22.08 8.82 15.00
N SER A 33 21.81 9.16 16.25
CA SER A 33 20.45 9.25 16.82
C SER A 33 19.66 10.46 16.30
N ALA A 34 20.19 11.24 15.38
CA ALA A 34 19.49 12.36 14.78
C ALA A 34 18.49 11.88 13.72
N LEU A 35 17.22 12.25 13.86
CA LEU A 35 16.20 12.07 12.84
C LEU A 35 16.73 12.55 11.49
N ARG A 36 16.89 11.64 10.53
CA ARG A 36 17.29 12.00 9.17
C ARG A 36 16.27 12.98 8.60
N PRO A 37 16.69 14.06 7.90
CA PRO A 37 15.75 14.96 7.25
C PRO A 37 14.90 14.17 6.25
N SER A 38 13.63 13.98 6.55
CA SER A 38 12.66 13.33 5.66
C SER A 38 11.54 14.31 5.34
N ALA A 39 11.22 14.46 4.05
CA ALA A 39 10.06 15.24 3.59
C ALA A 39 8.74 14.45 3.71
N CYS A 40 8.78 13.22 4.25
CA CYS A 40 7.59 12.41 4.46
C CYS A 40 6.92 12.77 5.80
N PRO A 41 5.60 13.05 5.84
CA PRO A 41 4.90 13.24 7.09
C PRO A 41 4.88 11.94 7.91
N GLY A 42 4.96 12.08 9.22
CA GLY A 42 4.76 11.04 10.22
C GLY A 42 3.74 11.51 11.25
N LEU A 43 3.53 10.77 12.33
CA LEU A 43 2.69 11.23 13.43
C LEU A 43 3.43 12.31 14.23
N LEU A 44 4.72 12.11 14.48
CA LEU A 44 5.57 13.04 15.25
C LEU A 44 6.22 14.12 14.37
N ARG A 45 6.13 14.01 13.05
CA ARG A 45 6.66 14.98 12.11
C ARG A 45 5.54 15.58 11.26
N ILE A 46 5.11 16.79 11.63
CA ILE A 46 4.13 17.55 10.85
C ILE A 46 4.87 18.21 9.69
N VAL A 47 4.46 17.90 8.46
CA VAL A 47 5.02 18.49 7.23
C VAL A 47 4.08 19.58 6.75
N GLN A 48 4.63 20.80 6.52
CA GLN A 48 3.84 21.92 6.02
C GLN A 48 3.47 21.74 4.54
N ALA A 49 2.22 22.04 4.22
CA ALA A 49 1.63 22.04 2.89
C ALA A 49 0.86 23.37 2.68
N LEU A 50 0.27 23.58 1.50
CA LEU A 50 -0.45 24.82 1.20
C LEU A 50 -1.73 24.97 2.04
N ASP A 51 -2.36 23.88 2.39
CA ASP A 51 -3.58 23.79 3.20
C ASP A 51 -3.31 23.61 4.71
N GLY A 52 -2.06 23.79 5.17
CA GLY A 52 -1.63 23.65 6.56
C GLY A 52 -0.75 22.42 6.78
N GLY A 53 -0.53 22.06 8.05
CA GLY A 53 0.28 20.92 8.42
C GLY A 53 -0.38 19.60 8.07
N ILE A 54 0.44 18.57 7.78
CA ILE A 54 0.03 17.19 7.50
C ILE A 54 0.63 16.28 8.58
N CYS A 55 -0.23 15.54 9.28
CA CYS A 55 0.12 14.41 10.14
C CYS A 55 -0.22 13.10 9.42
N ARG A 56 0.67 12.11 9.45
CA ARG A 56 0.38 10.76 8.95
C ARG A 56 0.35 9.77 10.10
N ILE A 57 -0.78 9.09 10.23
CA ILE A 57 -0.99 8.01 11.19
C ILE A 57 -0.77 6.70 10.45
N LYS A 58 0.32 6.00 10.77
CA LYS A 58 0.61 4.68 10.21
C LYS A 58 -0.15 3.65 11.01
N LEU A 59 -1.03 2.93 10.35
CA LEU A 59 -1.87 1.89 10.93
C LEU A 59 -1.20 0.52 10.81
N ASN A 60 -1.32 -0.29 11.84
CA ASN A 60 -0.82 -1.66 11.81
C ASN A 60 -1.72 -2.50 10.91
N GLY A 61 -1.20 -2.88 9.73
CA GLY A 61 -1.99 -3.61 8.72
C GLY A 61 -3.23 -2.87 8.22
N GLY A 62 -3.25 -1.53 8.29
CA GLY A 62 -4.42 -0.72 7.90
C GLY A 62 -5.56 -0.72 8.94
N SER A 63 -5.43 -1.44 10.05
CA SER A 63 -6.50 -1.61 11.05
C SER A 63 -6.50 -0.50 12.11
N ILE A 64 -7.69 -0.10 12.53
CA ILE A 64 -7.94 0.87 13.60
C ILE A 64 -9.20 0.47 14.35
N THR A 65 -9.19 0.58 15.69
CA THR A 65 -10.40 0.33 16.48
C THR A 65 -11.41 1.47 16.35
N ALA A 66 -12.68 1.21 16.60
CA ALA A 66 -13.74 2.23 16.60
C ALA A 66 -13.43 3.40 17.56
N VAL A 67 -12.84 3.09 18.72
CA VAL A 67 -12.42 4.11 19.70
C VAL A 67 -11.29 4.97 19.15
N GLN A 68 -10.29 4.36 18.54
CA GLN A 68 -9.18 5.10 17.92
C GLN A 68 -9.67 5.95 16.73
N ALA A 69 -10.60 5.43 15.92
CA ALA A 69 -11.18 6.17 14.80
C ALA A 69 -11.95 7.41 15.27
N ASP A 70 -12.70 7.32 16.37
CA ASP A 70 -13.37 8.48 16.99
C ASP A 70 -12.36 9.52 17.51
N ILE A 71 -11.24 9.06 18.09
CA ILE A 71 -10.15 9.97 18.52
C ILE A 71 -9.53 10.68 17.33
N VAL A 72 -9.28 9.98 16.21
CA VAL A 72 -8.77 10.59 14.96
C VAL A 72 -9.77 11.64 14.44
N ALA A 73 -11.05 11.32 14.40
CA ALA A 73 -12.11 12.24 13.99
C ALA A 73 -12.15 13.49 14.88
N SER A 74 -12.11 13.32 16.21
CA SER A 74 -12.10 14.39 17.19
C SER A 74 -10.82 15.24 17.11
N ALA A 75 -9.67 14.63 16.86
CA ALA A 75 -8.40 15.33 16.66
C ALA A 75 -8.41 16.19 15.39
N ALA A 76 -8.95 15.65 14.28
CA ALA A 76 -9.08 16.39 13.03
C ALA A 76 -10.05 17.59 13.14
N GLU A 77 -11.16 17.41 13.86
CA GLU A 77 -12.17 18.45 14.10
C GLU A 77 -11.66 19.58 15.01
N ARG A 78 -10.92 19.24 16.06
CA ARG A 78 -10.50 20.21 17.08
C ARG A 78 -9.20 20.93 16.78
N PHE A 79 -8.26 20.30 16.06
CA PHE A 79 -6.90 20.78 15.91
C PHE A 79 -6.46 20.97 14.45
N ALA A 80 -7.36 20.68 13.50
CA ALA A 80 -7.07 20.78 12.07
C ALA A 80 -8.30 21.30 11.29
N SER A 81 -8.26 21.19 9.96
CA SER A 81 -9.38 21.62 9.09
C SER A 81 -10.55 20.64 9.01
N GLY A 82 -10.52 19.52 9.73
CA GLY A 82 -11.48 18.43 9.61
C GLY A 82 -11.26 17.51 8.42
N VAL A 83 -10.22 17.71 7.63
CA VAL A 83 -9.93 16.85 6.47
C VAL A 83 -9.08 15.65 6.90
N ILE A 84 -9.63 14.45 6.68
CA ILE A 84 -8.96 13.16 6.90
C ILE A 84 -8.82 12.47 5.53
N GLU A 85 -7.63 12.01 5.17
CA GLU A 85 -7.40 11.30 3.91
C GLU A 85 -6.95 9.86 4.17
N ALA A 86 -7.63 8.89 3.56
CA ALA A 86 -7.15 7.53 3.40
C ALA A 86 -6.02 7.53 2.35
N THR A 87 -4.95 6.77 2.61
CA THR A 87 -3.77 6.78 1.73
C THR A 87 -3.64 5.48 0.94
N ASN A 88 -2.90 5.51 -0.16
CA ASN A 88 -2.56 4.33 -0.96
C ASN A 88 -1.66 3.30 -0.23
N ARG A 89 -1.35 3.52 1.04
CA ARG A 89 -0.62 2.59 1.92
C ARG A 89 -1.44 2.15 3.11
N ALA A 90 -2.76 2.19 2.99
CA ALA A 90 -3.70 1.81 4.06
C ALA A 90 -3.48 2.58 5.37
N ASN A 91 -3.05 3.83 5.30
CA ASN A 91 -2.83 4.73 6.44
C ASN A 91 -3.81 5.91 6.40
N LEU A 92 -3.86 6.70 7.47
CA LEU A 92 -4.62 7.94 7.53
C LEU A 92 -3.70 9.16 7.54
N GLN A 93 -4.21 10.27 7.03
CA GLN A 93 -3.59 11.59 7.16
C GLN A 93 -4.63 12.58 7.70
N ILE A 94 -4.23 13.42 8.66
CA ILE A 94 -4.98 14.61 9.05
C ILE A 94 -4.31 15.80 8.37
N ARG A 95 -5.10 16.65 7.74
CA ARG A 95 -4.64 17.82 6.98
C ARG A 95 -5.16 19.12 7.56
N GLY A 96 -4.52 20.23 7.18
CA GLY A 96 -4.93 21.56 7.64
C GLY A 96 -4.60 21.82 9.10
N ILE A 97 -3.51 21.22 9.62
CA ILE A 97 -3.09 21.39 11.01
C ILE A 97 -2.43 22.74 11.18
N GLY A 98 -2.86 23.47 12.21
CA GLY A 98 -2.28 24.76 12.56
C GLY A 98 -0.89 24.69 13.19
N SER A 99 -0.35 25.83 13.58
CA SER A 99 0.97 25.93 14.22
C SER A 99 1.04 25.25 15.59
N THR A 100 -0.08 25.16 16.31
CA THR A 100 -0.17 24.52 17.63
C THR A 100 -0.67 23.07 17.46
N HIS A 101 0.25 22.15 17.23
CA HIS A 101 -0.06 20.74 16.94
C HIS A 101 0.26 19.76 18.07
N GLY A 102 0.85 20.23 19.20
CA GLY A 102 1.14 19.36 20.35
C GLY A 102 -0.06 18.56 20.85
N PRO A 103 -1.21 19.21 21.16
CA PRO A 103 -2.40 18.50 21.66
C PRO A 103 -2.95 17.43 20.69
N LEU A 104 -2.81 17.64 19.37
CA LEU A 104 -3.16 16.63 18.36
C LEU A 104 -2.24 15.40 18.49
N ILE A 105 -0.94 15.61 18.54
CA ILE A 105 0.06 14.56 18.69
C ILE A 105 -0.19 13.79 19.99
N ASP A 106 -0.35 14.51 21.12
CA ASP A 106 -0.58 13.92 22.45
C ASP A 106 -1.83 13.03 22.46
N SER A 107 -2.94 13.49 21.87
CA SER A 107 -4.18 12.73 21.77
C SER A 107 -4.00 11.43 20.96
N LEU A 108 -3.32 11.50 19.83
CA LEU A 108 -3.05 10.33 18.98
C LEU A 108 -2.06 9.35 19.65
N MET A 109 -1.04 9.86 20.33
CA MET A 109 -0.10 9.04 21.09
C MET A 109 -0.79 8.31 22.24
N ALA A 110 -1.62 9.02 23.02
CA ALA A 110 -2.36 8.44 24.15
C ALA A 110 -3.35 7.35 23.72
N SER A 111 -3.81 7.38 22.46
CA SER A 111 -4.69 6.35 21.90
C SER A 111 -3.96 5.10 21.38
N GLY A 112 -2.62 5.05 21.46
CA GLY A 112 -1.81 3.95 20.95
C GLY A 112 -1.61 3.96 19.41
N LEU A 113 -1.92 5.06 18.74
CA LEU A 113 -1.70 5.21 17.29
C LEU A 113 -0.26 5.64 16.95
N GLY A 114 0.51 6.05 17.95
CA GLY A 114 1.88 6.51 17.79
C GLY A 114 2.90 5.37 17.68
N PRO A 115 4.14 5.72 17.32
CA PRO A 115 5.28 4.81 17.37
C PRO A 115 5.74 4.60 18.82
N THR A 116 6.47 3.50 19.07
CA THR A 116 7.14 3.26 20.35
C THR A 116 8.34 4.19 20.58
N THR A 117 8.98 4.63 19.49
CA THR A 117 10.08 5.60 19.48
C THR A 117 9.92 6.58 18.33
N ALA A 118 10.47 7.80 18.46
CA ALA A 118 10.41 8.80 17.40
C ALA A 118 11.08 8.32 16.09
N ALA A 119 12.19 7.62 16.18
CA ALA A 119 12.87 7.03 15.02
C ALA A 119 12.06 5.87 14.40
N GLY A 120 11.35 5.10 15.21
CA GLY A 120 10.45 4.03 14.77
C GLY A 120 9.30 4.52 13.89
N ASP A 121 8.88 5.80 14.03
CA ASP A 121 7.80 6.35 13.21
C ASP A 121 8.11 6.29 11.71
N ASP A 122 9.34 6.52 11.32
CA ASP A 122 9.74 6.52 9.90
C ASP A 122 9.77 5.12 9.28
N VAL A 123 10.07 4.10 10.06
CA VAL A 123 10.33 2.74 9.53
C VAL A 123 9.15 1.78 9.62
N ARG A 124 8.05 2.14 10.30
CA ARG A 124 6.81 1.35 10.37
C ARG A 124 6.07 1.30 9.02
N ASN A 125 6.74 0.91 7.94
CA ASN A 125 6.15 0.86 6.61
C ASN A 125 5.90 -0.59 6.20
N LEU A 126 4.92 -1.20 6.80
CA LEU A 126 4.44 -2.54 6.47
C LEU A 126 3.04 -2.44 5.86
N MET A 127 2.86 -2.97 4.67
CA MET A 127 1.55 -3.13 4.05
C MET A 127 1.12 -4.59 4.17
N LEU A 128 -0.08 -4.79 4.71
CA LEU A 128 -0.74 -6.07 4.85
C LEU A 128 -1.94 -6.11 3.90
N SER A 129 -2.30 -7.30 3.41
CA SER A 129 -3.54 -7.46 2.67
C SER A 129 -4.72 -7.05 3.54
N PRO A 130 -5.66 -6.21 3.06
CA PRO A 130 -6.82 -5.80 3.86
C PRO A 130 -7.69 -6.97 4.30
N GLY A 131 -7.67 -8.08 3.55
CA GLY A 131 -8.36 -9.34 3.85
C GLY A 131 -7.65 -10.23 4.89
N ALA A 132 -6.48 -9.85 5.41
CA ALA A 132 -5.70 -10.69 6.31
C ALA A 132 -6.51 -11.16 7.53
N GLY A 133 -6.54 -12.47 7.75
CA GLY A 133 -7.27 -13.13 8.82
C GLY A 133 -8.78 -13.24 8.62
N ILE A 134 -9.35 -12.73 7.53
CA ILE A 134 -10.79 -12.81 7.24
C ILE A 134 -11.14 -13.30 5.83
N ASP A 135 -10.21 -13.24 4.88
CA ASP A 135 -10.46 -13.65 3.50
C ASP A 135 -10.57 -15.18 3.37
N ARG A 136 -11.52 -15.64 2.56
CA ARG A 136 -11.79 -17.08 2.34
C ARG A 136 -10.67 -17.81 1.61
N THR A 137 -9.89 -17.11 0.83
CA THR A 137 -8.83 -17.68 -0.02
C THR A 137 -7.45 -17.62 0.63
N MET A 138 -7.32 -16.95 1.78
CA MET A 138 -6.04 -16.88 2.47
C MET A 138 -5.51 -18.28 2.80
N LEU A 139 -4.25 -18.53 2.54
CA LEU A 139 -3.58 -19.77 2.90
C LEU A 139 -3.28 -19.86 4.40
N PHE A 140 -2.98 -18.73 5.01
CA PHE A 140 -2.78 -18.57 6.46
C PHE A 140 -2.85 -17.10 6.88
N ASP A 141 -3.13 -16.88 8.17
CA ASP A 141 -3.20 -15.54 8.74
C ASP A 141 -1.81 -14.91 8.88
N THR A 142 -1.62 -13.78 8.21
CA THR A 142 -0.34 -13.06 8.18
C THR A 142 -0.17 -12.04 9.30
N ARG A 143 -1.22 -11.75 10.08
CA ARG A 143 -1.20 -10.74 11.15
C ARG A 143 -0.15 -11.01 12.23
N PRO A 144 0.04 -12.27 12.72
CA PRO A 144 1.09 -12.54 13.71
C PRO A 144 2.51 -12.27 13.19
N LEU A 145 2.77 -12.53 11.90
CA LEU A 145 4.05 -12.18 11.29
C LEU A 145 4.20 -10.66 11.15
N ALA A 146 3.14 -9.97 10.77
CA ALA A 146 3.12 -8.51 10.64
C ALA A 146 3.46 -7.82 11.97
N GLU A 147 2.87 -8.25 13.08
CA GLU A 147 3.17 -7.75 14.42
C GLU A 147 4.65 -7.93 14.79
N ARG A 148 5.19 -9.12 14.59
CA ARG A 148 6.62 -9.40 14.85
C ARG A 148 7.56 -8.54 14.00
N ILE A 149 7.22 -8.29 12.74
CA ILE A 149 8.01 -7.41 11.86
C ILE A 149 7.95 -5.97 12.35
N LEU A 150 6.77 -5.47 12.72
CA LEU A 150 6.60 -4.11 13.23
C LEU A 150 7.34 -3.90 14.55
N ASP A 151 7.31 -4.88 15.46
CA ASP A 151 8.07 -4.86 16.71
C ASP A 151 9.57 -4.81 16.44
N THR A 152 10.03 -5.61 15.48
CA THR A 152 11.44 -5.63 15.07
C THR A 152 11.88 -4.31 14.45
N LEU A 153 11.08 -3.71 13.55
CA LEU A 153 11.37 -2.43 12.93
C LEU A 153 11.45 -1.30 13.95
N GLN A 154 10.58 -1.31 14.95
CA GLN A 154 10.53 -0.26 15.99
C GLN A 154 11.55 -0.49 17.11
N GLY A 155 11.78 -1.75 17.51
CA GLY A 155 12.64 -2.12 18.64
C GLY A 155 14.12 -2.18 18.29
N ASN A 156 14.50 -2.37 17.02
CA ASN A 156 15.90 -2.48 16.62
C ASN A 156 16.42 -1.13 16.06
N ALA A 157 17.27 -0.47 16.85
CA ALA A 157 17.85 0.83 16.51
C ALA A 157 18.59 0.84 15.15
N ARG A 158 19.17 -0.30 14.73
CA ARG A 158 19.83 -0.42 13.42
C ARG A 158 18.85 -0.19 12.27
N PHE A 159 17.61 -0.65 12.39
CA PHE A 159 16.61 -0.49 11.33
C PHE A 159 16.04 0.93 11.23
N HIS A 160 16.29 1.77 12.24
CA HIS A 160 15.97 3.20 12.15
C HIS A 160 16.81 3.94 11.11
N ASP A 161 17.88 3.32 10.60
CA ASP A 161 18.68 3.84 9.48
C ASP A 161 18.03 3.63 8.11
N LEU A 162 16.96 2.86 8.02
CA LEU A 162 16.18 2.70 6.79
C LEU A 162 15.52 4.03 6.38
N SER A 163 15.36 4.21 5.08
CA SER A 163 14.58 5.35 4.58
C SER A 163 13.12 5.28 5.00
N ALA A 164 12.51 6.42 5.32
CA ALA A 164 11.06 6.54 5.54
C ALA A 164 10.18 6.09 4.34
N LYS A 165 10.79 5.75 3.22
CA LYS A 165 10.14 5.18 2.04
C LYS A 165 10.39 3.70 1.86
N PHE A 166 11.35 3.10 2.60
CA PHE A 166 11.58 1.67 2.57
C PHE A 166 10.33 0.96 3.12
N ALA A 167 9.78 0.03 2.36
CA ALA A 167 8.51 -0.59 2.69
C ALA A 167 8.52 -2.09 2.43
N VAL A 168 7.84 -2.83 3.30
CA VAL A 168 7.64 -4.29 3.22
C VAL A 168 6.16 -4.56 2.95
N GLN A 169 5.86 -5.59 2.16
CA GLN A 169 4.50 -6.08 1.93
C GLN A 169 4.37 -7.54 2.35
N LEU A 170 3.23 -7.87 2.97
CA LEU A 170 2.80 -9.23 3.25
C LEU A 170 1.45 -9.52 2.58
N ASP A 171 1.38 -10.65 1.88
CA ASP A 171 0.19 -11.20 1.25
C ASP A 171 0.05 -12.68 1.64
N GLY A 172 -1.05 -13.02 2.32
CA GLY A 172 -1.35 -14.37 2.79
C GLY A 172 -2.10 -15.24 1.77
N GLY A 173 -2.20 -14.80 0.52
CA GLY A 173 -2.97 -15.49 -0.53
C GLY A 173 -4.40 -14.98 -0.64
N GLU A 174 -4.73 -13.85 -0.03
CA GLU A 174 -6.06 -13.25 -0.04
C GLU A 174 -6.48 -12.84 -1.46
N SER A 175 -7.78 -12.94 -1.77
CA SER A 175 -8.37 -12.36 -2.98
C SER A 175 -8.32 -10.82 -2.93
N LEU A 176 -8.57 -10.25 -1.74
CA LEU A 176 -8.45 -8.81 -1.52
C LEU A 176 -7.03 -8.44 -1.09
N ALA A 177 -6.11 -8.40 -2.04
CA ALA A 177 -4.72 -8.02 -1.84
C ALA A 177 -4.27 -6.98 -2.87
N MET A 178 -3.47 -5.99 -2.46
CA MET A 178 -2.86 -5.02 -3.37
C MET A 178 -1.58 -5.61 -3.96
N LEU A 179 -1.70 -6.22 -5.12
CA LEU A 179 -0.63 -6.99 -5.75
C LEU A 179 0.23 -6.17 -6.74
N GLU A 180 -0.12 -4.90 -7.00
CA GLU A 180 0.53 -4.07 -8.02
C GLU A 180 1.33 -2.89 -7.43
N HIS A 181 1.31 -2.68 -6.11
CA HIS A 181 2.13 -1.64 -5.48
C HIS A 181 3.57 -2.10 -5.31
N PRO A 182 4.56 -1.36 -5.82
CA PRO A 182 5.96 -1.74 -5.65
C PRO A 182 6.44 -1.46 -4.22
N HIS A 183 7.06 -2.48 -3.62
CA HIS A 183 7.70 -2.44 -2.30
C HIS A 183 9.19 -2.75 -2.42
N ASP A 184 9.95 -2.55 -1.36
CA ASP A 184 11.37 -2.89 -1.32
C ASP A 184 11.59 -4.39 -1.06
N LEU A 185 10.68 -4.97 -0.31
CA LEU A 185 10.56 -6.41 -0.07
C LEU A 185 9.09 -6.78 -0.06
N TRP A 186 8.70 -7.82 -0.75
CA TRP A 186 7.37 -8.40 -0.64
C TRP A 186 7.46 -9.90 -0.36
N LEU A 187 6.55 -10.39 0.47
CA LEU A 187 6.32 -11.80 0.75
C LEU A 187 4.89 -12.15 0.38
N SER A 188 4.71 -13.23 -0.36
CA SER A 188 3.41 -13.73 -0.77
C SER A 188 3.29 -15.23 -0.49
N ALA A 189 2.20 -15.60 0.14
CA ALA A 189 1.91 -16.99 0.47
C ALA A 189 1.61 -17.81 -0.78
N PHE A 190 2.14 -19.02 -0.82
CA PHE A 190 1.77 -20.05 -1.81
C PHE A 190 1.85 -21.43 -1.20
N GLU A 191 1.25 -22.38 -1.88
CA GLU A 191 1.30 -23.80 -1.51
C GLU A 191 1.95 -24.58 -2.65
N GLN A 192 2.88 -25.45 -2.29
CA GLN A 192 3.55 -26.36 -3.21
C GLN A 192 3.71 -27.70 -2.53
N ASP A 193 3.27 -28.77 -3.22
CA ASP A 193 3.36 -30.15 -2.73
C ASP A 193 2.73 -30.36 -1.32
N GLY A 194 1.68 -29.60 -1.00
CA GLY A 194 1.00 -29.61 0.30
C GLY A 194 1.73 -28.79 1.40
N GLU A 195 2.85 -28.16 1.09
CA GLU A 195 3.59 -27.28 2.01
C GLU A 195 3.28 -25.81 1.74
N LYS A 196 2.92 -25.08 2.78
CA LYS A 196 2.74 -23.63 2.73
C LYS A 196 4.08 -22.94 2.91
N ARG A 197 4.39 -22.01 2.03
CA ARG A 197 5.68 -21.31 1.95
C ARG A 197 5.49 -19.83 1.63
N TRP A 198 6.55 -19.05 1.76
CA TRP A 198 6.64 -17.69 1.28
C TRP A 198 7.43 -17.62 -0.03
N ALA A 199 6.81 -17.17 -1.10
CA ALA A 199 7.53 -16.57 -2.21
C ALA A 199 7.87 -15.13 -1.86
N PHE A 200 9.01 -14.62 -2.33
CA PHE A 200 9.42 -13.26 -2.05
C PHE A 200 10.09 -12.60 -3.25
N GLY A 201 10.13 -11.27 -3.24
CA GLY A 201 10.87 -10.49 -4.21
C GLY A 201 11.58 -9.30 -3.58
N LEU A 202 12.77 -9.01 -4.12
CA LEU A 202 13.57 -7.84 -3.80
C LEU A 202 13.19 -6.73 -4.79
N ALA A 203 12.54 -5.67 -4.29
CA ALA A 203 11.82 -4.67 -5.07
C ALA A 203 10.63 -5.23 -5.88
N GLY A 204 9.82 -4.34 -6.47
CA GLY A 204 8.64 -4.74 -7.26
C GLY A 204 7.44 -5.14 -6.42
N CYS A 205 6.61 -6.00 -6.96
CA CYS A 205 5.33 -6.39 -6.38
C CYS A 205 5.03 -7.90 -6.64
N PRO A 206 4.05 -8.52 -5.96
CA PRO A 206 3.77 -9.95 -6.08
C PRO A 206 3.36 -10.44 -7.48
N THR A 207 2.98 -9.53 -8.39
CA THR A 207 2.73 -9.87 -9.80
C THR A 207 4.01 -9.96 -10.64
N ASP A 208 5.14 -9.52 -10.11
CA ASP A 208 6.45 -9.73 -10.71
C ASP A 208 6.96 -11.15 -10.40
N THR A 209 7.92 -11.63 -11.18
CA THR A 209 8.57 -12.93 -10.92
C THR A 209 9.29 -12.93 -9.57
N SER A 210 8.99 -13.91 -8.71
CA SER A 210 9.64 -14.06 -7.41
C SER A 210 11.17 -14.24 -7.52
N ALA A 211 11.86 -13.85 -6.47
CA ALA A 211 13.31 -14.05 -6.34
C ALA A 211 13.66 -15.44 -5.81
N GLY A 212 12.74 -16.05 -5.06
CA GLY A 212 12.89 -17.35 -4.43
C GLY A 212 11.80 -17.60 -3.41
N SER A 213 11.92 -18.68 -2.65
CA SER A 213 11.01 -19.00 -1.55
C SER A 213 11.74 -19.46 -0.30
N VAL A 214 11.07 -19.27 0.85
CA VAL A 214 11.52 -19.78 2.16
C VAL A 214 10.38 -20.55 2.83
N ALA A 215 10.72 -21.38 3.82
CA ALA A 215 9.72 -22.08 4.63
C ALA A 215 8.84 -21.06 5.39
N LEU A 216 7.62 -21.46 5.74
CA LEU A 216 6.66 -20.60 6.43
C LEU A 216 7.23 -19.97 7.70
N ASN A 217 7.96 -20.77 8.50
CA ASN A 217 8.54 -20.31 9.76
C ASN A 217 9.72 -19.34 9.58
N ASP A 218 10.32 -19.28 8.39
CA ASP A 218 11.47 -18.43 8.09
C ASP A 218 11.09 -17.02 7.59
N GLY A 219 9.79 -16.72 7.47
CA GLY A 219 9.32 -15.43 6.95
C GLY A 219 9.85 -14.22 7.71
N HIS A 220 9.88 -14.27 9.06
CA HIS A 220 10.46 -13.19 9.87
C HIS A 220 11.99 -13.11 9.70
N ALA A 221 12.68 -14.24 9.71
CA ALA A 221 14.13 -14.30 9.53
C ALA A 221 14.53 -13.76 8.15
N LEU A 222 13.73 -14.04 7.10
CA LEU A 222 13.94 -13.48 5.76
C LEU A 222 13.85 -11.94 5.79
N VAL A 223 12.81 -11.38 6.41
CA VAL A 223 12.68 -9.91 6.49
C VAL A 223 13.89 -9.31 7.18
N VAL A 224 14.30 -9.83 8.35
CA VAL A 224 15.48 -9.35 9.10
C VAL A 224 16.74 -9.45 8.24
N ALA A 225 16.98 -10.61 7.60
CA ALA A 225 18.16 -10.81 6.77
C ALA A 225 18.23 -9.84 5.58
N VAL A 226 17.08 -9.55 4.94
CA VAL A 226 17.00 -8.57 3.83
C VAL A 226 17.25 -7.16 4.31
N LEU A 227 16.71 -6.76 5.47
CA LEU A 227 16.93 -5.42 6.05
C LEU A 227 18.40 -5.24 6.44
N ASP A 228 19.01 -6.24 7.08
CA ASP A 228 20.43 -6.23 7.45
C ASP A 228 21.31 -6.16 6.22
N MET A 229 21.09 -7.03 5.23
CA MET A 229 21.82 -7.02 3.97
C MET A 229 21.72 -5.66 3.27
N PHE A 230 20.51 -5.08 3.21
CA PHE A 230 20.33 -3.76 2.61
C PHE A 230 21.17 -2.69 3.31
N LEU A 231 21.16 -2.64 4.64
CA LEU A 231 21.93 -1.66 5.42
C LEU A 231 23.46 -1.90 5.36
N GLU A 232 23.90 -3.15 5.12
CA GLU A 232 25.31 -3.49 4.95
C GLU A 232 25.86 -3.07 3.58
N VAL A 233 25.04 -3.20 2.53
CA VAL A 233 25.49 -3.04 1.14
C VAL A 233 25.16 -1.64 0.59
N ALA A 234 24.02 -1.07 0.99
CA ALA A 234 23.55 0.20 0.44
C ALA A 234 24.41 1.39 0.87
N ARG A 235 24.76 2.25 -0.08
CA ARG A 235 25.36 3.55 0.20
C ARG A 235 24.30 4.54 0.68
N PRO A 236 24.69 5.66 1.33
CA PRO A 236 23.73 6.64 1.90
C PRO A 236 22.68 7.19 0.93
N GLU A 237 23.02 7.30 -0.36
CA GLU A 237 22.11 7.77 -1.42
C GLU A 237 21.16 6.67 -1.93
N GLN A 238 21.49 5.40 -1.70
CA GLN A 238 20.70 4.24 -2.10
C GLN A 238 19.63 3.92 -1.04
N THR A 239 18.53 4.63 -1.08
CA THR A 239 17.48 4.58 -0.05
C THR A 239 16.38 3.56 -0.33
N ARG A 240 16.44 2.82 -1.43
CA ARG A 240 15.44 1.84 -1.87
C ARG A 240 16.13 0.61 -2.45
N MET A 241 15.52 -0.56 -2.29
CA MET A 241 16.02 -1.82 -2.85
C MET A 241 16.27 -1.75 -4.36
N ARG A 242 15.41 -1.06 -5.11
CA ARG A 242 15.61 -0.85 -6.55
C ARG A 242 16.91 -0.09 -6.90
N HIS A 243 17.41 0.77 -6.00
CA HIS A 243 18.69 1.47 -6.22
C HIS A 243 19.85 0.49 -6.05
N LEU A 244 19.73 -0.46 -5.14
CA LEU A 244 20.70 -1.51 -4.95
C LEU A 244 20.73 -2.46 -6.15
N LEU A 245 19.55 -2.87 -6.64
CA LEU A 245 19.40 -3.74 -7.82
C LEU A 245 19.83 -3.08 -9.14
N ALA A 246 19.95 -1.76 -9.20
CA ALA A 246 20.49 -1.06 -10.36
C ALA A 246 22.02 -1.25 -10.50
N GLU A 247 22.73 -1.62 -9.41
CA GLU A 247 24.18 -1.78 -9.39
C GLU A 247 24.63 -3.22 -9.09
N HIS A 248 23.80 -4.00 -8.41
CA HIS A 248 24.05 -5.38 -8.04
C HIS A 248 23.05 -6.32 -8.72
N SER A 249 23.52 -7.39 -9.31
CA SER A 249 22.60 -8.40 -9.84
C SER A 249 21.80 -9.05 -8.71
N ARG A 250 20.58 -9.48 -9.04
CA ARG A 250 19.71 -10.22 -8.10
C ARG A 250 20.43 -11.45 -7.51
N GLU A 251 21.20 -12.15 -8.34
CA GLU A 251 21.93 -13.36 -7.94
C GLU A 251 22.95 -13.07 -6.83
N ILE A 252 23.73 -11.98 -6.93
CA ILE A 252 24.70 -11.59 -5.89
C ILE A 252 23.99 -11.35 -4.56
N LEU A 253 22.84 -10.67 -4.57
CA LEU A 253 22.08 -10.40 -3.34
C LEU A 253 21.48 -11.69 -2.78
N LEU A 254 20.95 -12.57 -3.62
CA LEU A 254 20.42 -13.87 -3.19
C LEU A 254 21.50 -14.77 -2.59
N ASN A 255 22.71 -14.80 -3.15
CA ASN A 255 23.82 -15.56 -2.58
C ASN A 255 24.18 -15.08 -1.17
N ARG A 256 24.20 -13.77 -0.93
CA ARG A 256 24.40 -13.21 0.42
C ARG A 256 23.28 -13.61 1.40
N LEU A 257 22.05 -13.65 0.95
CA LEU A 257 20.92 -14.10 1.78
C LEU A 257 21.00 -15.60 2.05
N ALA A 258 21.45 -16.40 1.07
CA ALA A 258 21.60 -17.85 1.20
C ALA A 258 22.71 -18.27 2.21
N GLU A 259 23.63 -17.36 2.56
CA GLU A 259 24.56 -17.56 3.67
C GLU A 259 23.87 -17.60 5.04
N ARG A 260 22.68 -17.02 5.14
CA ARG A 260 21.91 -16.83 6.40
C ARG A 260 20.65 -17.68 6.47
N LEU A 261 20.08 -18.04 5.32
CA LEU A 261 18.77 -18.67 5.18
C LEU A 261 18.76 -19.75 4.11
N SER A 262 17.92 -20.76 4.29
CA SER A 262 17.64 -21.75 3.26
C SER A 262 16.65 -21.19 2.24
N ILE A 263 17.16 -20.68 1.12
CA ILE A 263 16.34 -20.13 0.03
C ILE A 263 16.24 -21.20 -1.06
N GLN A 264 15.02 -21.50 -1.49
CA GLN A 264 14.77 -22.33 -2.66
C GLN A 264 14.57 -21.46 -3.89
N ALA A 265 15.25 -21.80 -4.97
CA ALA A 265 15.02 -21.17 -6.25
C ALA A 265 13.60 -21.45 -6.75
N MET A 266 12.97 -20.46 -7.35
CA MET A 266 11.66 -20.58 -7.98
C MET A 266 11.75 -20.19 -9.44
N THR A 267 11.00 -20.88 -10.30
CA THR A 267 10.90 -20.57 -11.72
C THR A 267 9.52 -19.98 -11.99
N ASP A 268 9.50 -18.73 -12.47
CA ASP A 268 8.30 -18.04 -12.99
C ASP A 268 7.06 -17.93 -12.08
N TRP A 269 7.22 -18.13 -10.77
CA TRP A 269 6.09 -17.95 -9.87
C TRP A 269 5.77 -16.47 -9.66
N ARG A 270 4.50 -16.16 -9.74
CA ARG A 270 3.92 -14.83 -9.48
C ARG A 270 2.47 -14.96 -9.02
N ARG A 271 1.97 -13.97 -8.32
CA ARG A 271 0.55 -13.88 -7.98
C ARG A 271 -0.28 -13.53 -9.21
N THR A 272 -1.43 -14.15 -9.33
CA THR A 272 -2.45 -13.77 -10.30
C THR A 272 -3.29 -12.63 -9.74
N LEU A 273 -3.48 -11.58 -10.53
CA LEU A 273 -4.30 -10.43 -10.15
C LEU A 273 -5.79 -10.79 -10.21
N ASP A 274 -6.52 -10.46 -9.16
CA ASP A 274 -7.99 -10.46 -9.16
C ASP A 274 -8.45 -9.02 -9.53
N SER A 275 -9.16 -8.89 -10.63
CA SER A 275 -9.63 -7.60 -11.14
C SER A 275 -10.95 -7.13 -10.51
N ARG A 276 -11.60 -7.98 -9.68
CA ARG A 276 -12.86 -7.61 -9.02
C ARG A 276 -12.63 -6.50 -7.98
N PRO A 277 -13.58 -5.56 -7.83
CA PRO A 277 -13.47 -4.47 -6.87
C PRO A 277 -13.86 -4.92 -5.45
N LEU A 278 -13.20 -5.95 -4.93
CA LEU A 278 -13.54 -6.59 -3.65
C LEU A 278 -13.47 -5.65 -2.42
N HIS A 279 -12.90 -4.47 -2.57
CA HIS A 279 -12.86 -3.45 -1.53
C HIS A 279 -14.14 -2.57 -1.46
N ILE A 280 -15.20 -2.90 -2.23
CA ILE A 280 -16.45 -2.16 -2.34
C ILE A 280 -17.63 -3.12 -2.20
N GLY A 281 -18.62 -2.78 -1.35
CA GLY A 281 -19.80 -3.62 -1.14
C GLY A 281 -19.58 -4.73 -0.12
N ALA A 282 -20.55 -5.64 -0.01
CA ALA A 282 -20.52 -6.74 0.94
C ALA A 282 -19.94 -8.01 0.33
N HIS A 283 -18.94 -8.59 0.98
CA HIS A 283 -18.27 -9.80 0.52
C HIS A 283 -18.12 -10.83 1.65
N PRO A 284 -18.33 -12.13 1.36
CA PRO A 284 -18.21 -13.19 2.36
C PRO A 284 -16.81 -13.30 2.95
N GLN A 285 -16.72 -13.55 4.25
CA GLN A 285 -15.49 -13.89 4.95
C GLN A 285 -15.27 -15.40 5.07
N ALA A 286 -14.13 -15.82 5.61
CA ALA A 286 -13.82 -17.20 5.91
C ALA A 286 -14.81 -17.78 6.94
N GLU A 287 -15.22 -17.01 7.92
CA GLU A 287 -16.26 -17.36 8.87
C GLU A 287 -17.63 -17.33 8.17
N ALA A 288 -18.41 -18.40 8.34
CA ALA A 288 -19.74 -18.52 7.74
C ALA A 288 -20.76 -17.57 8.39
N GLY A 289 -21.66 -16.99 7.60
CA GLY A 289 -22.71 -16.11 8.08
C GLY A 289 -22.30 -14.65 8.27
N VAL A 290 -21.05 -14.30 8.05
CA VAL A 290 -20.55 -12.93 8.12
C VAL A 290 -19.91 -12.45 6.82
N VAL A 291 -19.94 -11.14 6.63
CA VAL A 291 -19.31 -10.43 5.51
C VAL A 291 -18.42 -9.31 6.04
N TYR A 292 -17.50 -8.83 5.23
CA TYR A 292 -17.02 -7.46 5.39
C TYR A 292 -17.80 -6.54 4.44
N VAL A 293 -18.03 -5.31 4.88
CA VAL A 293 -18.65 -4.27 4.06
C VAL A 293 -17.60 -3.24 3.71
N GLY A 294 -17.31 -3.07 2.42
CA GLY A 294 -16.37 -2.11 1.90
C GLY A 294 -17.06 -0.83 1.42
N ALA A 295 -16.45 0.33 1.74
CA ALA A 295 -16.96 1.64 1.35
C ALA A 295 -15.83 2.58 0.92
N VAL A 296 -16.10 3.40 -0.09
CA VAL A 296 -15.15 4.36 -0.65
C VAL A 296 -15.54 5.77 -0.25
N PRO A 297 -14.72 6.50 0.52
CA PRO A 297 -14.90 7.92 0.72
C PRO A 297 -14.67 8.68 -0.61
N PRO A 298 -15.38 9.79 -0.86
CA PRO A 298 -15.21 10.58 -2.08
C PRO A 298 -13.72 10.93 -2.30
N LEU A 299 -13.10 10.34 -3.32
CA LEU A 299 -11.67 10.53 -3.66
C LEU A 299 -10.73 10.32 -2.45
N GLY A 300 -11.04 9.37 -1.57
CA GLY A 300 -10.25 9.05 -0.38
C GLY A 300 -10.36 10.05 0.78
N ARG A 301 -11.27 11.05 0.72
CA ARG A 301 -11.49 12.05 1.78
C ARG A 301 -12.66 11.69 2.67
N LEU A 302 -12.40 11.73 3.97
CA LEU A 302 -13.38 11.64 5.04
C LEU A 302 -13.43 12.97 5.78
N ASP A 303 -14.60 13.31 6.28
CA ASP A 303 -14.76 14.27 7.35
C ASP A 303 -14.89 13.55 8.72
N PRO A 304 -14.85 14.29 9.85
CA PRO A 304 -15.01 13.69 11.18
C PRO A 304 -16.34 12.96 11.38
N VAL A 305 -17.43 13.40 10.74
CA VAL A 305 -18.76 12.77 10.85
C VAL A 305 -18.78 11.42 10.14
N MET A 306 -18.22 11.35 8.93
CA MET A 306 -18.07 10.10 8.17
C MET A 306 -17.24 9.07 8.94
N LEU A 307 -16.08 9.46 9.47
CA LEU A 307 -15.20 8.53 10.17
C LEU A 307 -15.82 8.05 11.49
N ARG A 308 -16.42 8.96 12.27
CA ARG A 308 -17.11 8.64 13.53
C ARG A 308 -18.31 7.73 13.27
N GLY A 309 -19.12 8.02 12.25
CA GLY A 309 -20.25 7.20 11.88
C GLY A 309 -19.85 5.79 11.44
N ALA A 310 -18.79 5.66 10.62
CA ALA A 310 -18.26 4.34 10.26
C ALA A 310 -17.74 3.57 11.49
N ALA A 311 -17.07 4.24 12.42
CA ALA A 311 -16.61 3.66 13.68
C ALA A 311 -17.78 3.15 14.54
N GLN A 312 -18.85 3.91 14.64
CA GLN A 312 -20.07 3.51 15.37
C GLN A 312 -20.74 2.28 14.72
N LEU A 313 -20.79 2.23 13.39
CA LEU A 313 -21.30 1.06 12.68
C LEU A 313 -20.41 -0.17 12.91
N ALA A 314 -19.09 -0.03 12.87
CA ALA A 314 -18.17 -1.12 13.16
C ALA A 314 -18.31 -1.64 14.60
N ALA A 315 -18.50 -0.75 15.59
CA ALA A 315 -18.72 -1.14 16.97
C ALA A 315 -20.08 -1.83 17.21
N ARG A 316 -21.11 -1.44 16.43
CA ARG A 316 -22.47 -1.98 16.60
C ARG A 316 -22.70 -3.28 15.83
N PHE A 317 -22.21 -3.37 14.61
CA PHE A 317 -22.54 -4.44 13.67
C PHE A 317 -21.37 -5.33 13.30
N GLY A 318 -20.12 -4.91 13.52
CA GLY A 318 -18.89 -5.61 13.18
C GLY A 318 -18.09 -6.05 14.39
N ASP A 319 -16.79 -6.26 14.19
CA ASP A 319 -15.83 -6.65 15.24
C ASP A 319 -15.28 -5.44 16.03
N GLY A 320 -15.81 -4.25 15.84
CA GLY A 320 -15.34 -3.01 16.47
C GLY A 320 -14.10 -2.40 15.83
N THR A 321 -13.70 -2.88 14.64
CA THR A 321 -12.57 -2.34 13.89
C THR A 321 -12.96 -1.80 12.51
N LEU A 322 -12.18 -0.87 11.99
CA LEU A 322 -12.16 -0.47 10.58
C LEU A 322 -10.83 -0.87 9.97
N ARG A 323 -10.83 -1.24 8.69
CA ARG A 323 -9.59 -1.49 7.93
C ARG A 323 -9.51 -0.57 6.73
N PHE A 324 -8.51 0.29 6.71
CA PHE A 324 -8.21 1.10 5.53
C PHE A 324 -7.48 0.26 4.50
N THR A 325 -7.70 0.56 3.22
CA THR A 325 -7.16 -0.21 2.11
C THR A 325 -6.27 0.66 1.22
N PRO A 326 -5.36 0.04 0.43
CA PRO A 326 -4.53 0.78 -0.54
C PRO A 326 -5.32 1.46 -1.66
N TRP A 327 -6.59 1.10 -1.86
CA TRP A 327 -7.52 1.79 -2.79
C TRP A 327 -8.19 3.01 -2.16
N GLN A 328 -7.71 3.47 -0.99
CA GLN A 328 -8.27 4.61 -0.25
C GLN A 328 -9.73 4.38 0.20
N SER A 329 -10.14 3.13 0.33
CA SER A 329 -11.42 2.70 0.88
C SER A 329 -11.26 2.25 2.33
N LEU A 330 -12.37 1.93 2.98
CA LEU A 330 -12.40 1.32 4.30
C LEU A 330 -13.31 0.08 4.29
N LEU A 331 -13.01 -0.87 5.16
CA LEU A 331 -13.81 -2.08 5.38
C LEU A 331 -14.32 -2.10 6.82
N LEU A 332 -15.55 -2.58 6.99
CA LEU A 332 -16.13 -2.97 8.27
C LEU A 332 -16.16 -4.52 8.31
N PRO A 333 -15.24 -5.17 9.02
CA PRO A 333 -15.21 -6.64 9.13
C PRO A 333 -16.33 -7.19 10.01
N THR A 334 -16.64 -8.47 9.80
CA THR A 334 -17.45 -9.33 10.68
C THR A 334 -18.87 -8.82 10.89
N VAL A 335 -19.46 -8.24 9.84
CA VAL A 335 -20.87 -7.84 9.79
C VAL A 335 -21.71 -9.08 9.47
N ARG A 336 -22.79 -9.34 10.23
CA ARG A 336 -23.70 -10.45 9.91
C ARG A 336 -24.37 -10.21 8.56
N ASN A 337 -24.59 -11.27 7.80
CA ASN A 337 -25.22 -11.18 6.47
C ASN A 337 -26.55 -10.40 6.50
N GLU A 338 -27.36 -10.61 7.53
CA GLU A 338 -28.67 -9.95 7.72
C GLU A 338 -28.57 -8.45 7.96
N ASP A 339 -27.45 -7.97 8.55
CA ASP A 339 -27.21 -6.57 8.88
C ASP A 339 -26.51 -5.80 7.75
N ALA A 340 -25.93 -6.49 6.77
CA ALA A 340 -25.11 -5.90 5.70
C ALA A 340 -25.85 -4.78 4.94
N ALA A 341 -27.11 -4.99 4.61
CA ALA A 341 -27.91 -4.00 3.88
C ALA A 341 -28.18 -2.73 4.71
N GLU A 342 -28.32 -2.83 6.03
CA GLU A 342 -28.49 -1.67 6.92
C GLU A 342 -27.17 -0.90 7.03
N VAL A 343 -26.05 -1.61 7.17
CA VAL A 343 -24.71 -1.01 7.23
C VAL A 343 -24.42 -0.24 5.93
N ILE A 344 -24.67 -0.83 4.76
CA ILE A 344 -24.49 -0.19 3.44
C ILE A 344 -25.33 1.10 3.37
N ARG A 345 -26.65 1.01 3.61
CA ARG A 345 -27.51 2.20 3.57
C ARG A 345 -27.06 3.30 4.54
N SER A 346 -26.52 2.92 5.69
CA SER A 346 -26.02 3.89 6.68
C SER A 346 -24.75 4.57 6.23
N LEU A 347 -23.81 3.84 5.61
CA LEU A 347 -22.59 4.39 5.01
C LEU A 347 -22.93 5.33 3.85
N GLU A 348 -23.87 4.95 2.98
CA GLU A 348 -24.31 5.78 1.84
C GLU A 348 -24.98 7.08 2.29
N ARG A 349 -25.80 7.04 3.34
CA ARG A 349 -26.40 8.27 3.94
C ARG A 349 -25.35 9.24 4.47
N MET A 350 -24.16 8.75 4.85
CA MET A 350 -23.04 9.59 5.27
C MET A 350 -22.16 10.05 4.09
N GLY A 351 -22.51 9.69 2.85
CA GLY A 351 -21.77 10.08 1.64
C GLY A 351 -20.62 9.17 1.27
N LEU A 352 -20.52 7.96 1.86
CA LEU A 352 -19.60 6.94 1.42
C LEU A 352 -20.25 6.10 0.31
N PHE A 353 -19.46 5.56 -0.60
CA PHE A 353 -19.95 4.78 -1.75
C PHE A 353 -19.71 3.29 -1.53
N CYS A 354 -20.78 2.50 -1.63
CA CYS A 354 -20.74 1.03 -1.47
C CYS A 354 -21.06 0.27 -2.77
N ASP A 355 -21.40 0.96 -3.85
CA ASP A 355 -21.72 0.38 -5.15
C ASP A 355 -20.52 0.53 -6.11
N PRO A 356 -19.91 -0.57 -6.60
CA PRO A 356 -18.76 -0.53 -7.50
C PRO A 356 -19.08 0.08 -8.88
N ASP A 357 -20.34 0.23 -9.24
CA ASP A 357 -20.76 0.79 -10.52
C ASP A 357 -20.91 2.32 -10.49
N GLN A 358 -20.62 2.94 -9.37
CA GLN A 358 -20.54 4.39 -9.26
C GLN A 358 -19.18 4.91 -9.74
N SER A 359 -19.15 5.91 -10.63
CA SER A 359 -17.91 6.42 -11.21
C SER A 359 -16.88 6.89 -10.19
N LEU A 360 -17.30 7.49 -9.06
CA LEU A 360 -16.40 7.96 -8.00
C LEU A 360 -15.67 6.83 -7.26
N THR A 361 -16.22 5.62 -7.22
CA THR A 361 -15.55 4.48 -6.56
C THR A 361 -14.34 3.96 -7.33
N ARG A 362 -14.24 4.35 -8.60
CA ARG A 362 -13.17 3.97 -9.53
C ARG A 362 -12.17 5.09 -9.79
N MET A 363 -12.29 6.21 -9.07
CA MET A 363 -11.42 7.36 -9.26
C MET A 363 -10.47 7.56 -8.09
N ILE A 364 -9.22 7.78 -8.41
CA ILE A 364 -8.18 8.16 -7.46
C ILE A 364 -7.64 9.52 -7.88
N ALA A 365 -7.56 10.47 -6.94
CA ALA A 365 -6.97 11.78 -7.19
C ALA A 365 -6.06 12.20 -6.04
N CYS A 366 -4.92 12.79 -6.34
CA CYS A 366 -4.08 13.41 -5.32
C CYS A 366 -4.75 14.68 -4.75
N THR A 367 -4.11 15.31 -3.76
CA THR A 367 -4.70 16.48 -3.07
C THR A 367 -4.97 17.67 -4.01
N GLY A 368 -4.21 17.82 -5.10
CA GLY A 368 -4.38 18.94 -6.02
C GLY A 368 -3.61 20.20 -5.61
N SER A 369 -3.76 21.25 -6.40
CA SER A 369 -3.05 22.54 -6.22
C SER A 369 -3.54 23.32 -5.02
N SER A 370 -4.74 23.06 -4.52
CA SER A 370 -5.25 23.66 -3.28
C SER A 370 -4.43 23.27 -2.03
N GLY A 371 -3.85 22.07 -2.01
CA GLY A 371 -3.09 21.57 -0.86
C GLY A 371 -1.64 21.19 -1.15
N CYS A 372 -1.18 21.23 -2.41
CA CYS A 372 0.16 20.76 -2.78
C CYS A 372 0.85 21.71 -3.77
N SER A 373 1.96 22.34 -3.35
CA SER A 373 2.77 23.26 -4.18
C SER A 373 3.41 22.60 -5.42
N LYS A 374 3.40 21.28 -5.52
CA LYS A 374 3.92 20.53 -6.69
C LYS A 374 2.84 20.20 -7.70
N SER A 375 1.58 20.35 -7.33
CA SER A 375 0.45 20.05 -8.22
C SER A 375 0.21 21.21 -9.18
N LEU A 376 0.02 20.87 -10.45
CA LEU A 376 -0.28 21.85 -11.52
C LEU A 376 -1.79 22.08 -11.73
N ALA A 377 -2.65 21.22 -11.17
CA ALA A 377 -4.10 21.32 -11.31
C ALA A 377 -4.85 20.94 -10.02
N GLU A 378 -6.12 21.34 -9.93
CA GLU A 378 -7.02 21.00 -8.82
C GLU A 378 -7.65 19.62 -9.04
N THR A 379 -6.84 18.57 -8.86
CA THR A 379 -7.16 17.20 -9.27
C THR A 379 -8.41 16.62 -8.62
N LYS A 380 -8.78 17.01 -7.40
CA LYS A 380 -9.99 16.48 -6.75
C LYS A 380 -11.26 17.14 -7.33
N GLY A 381 -11.25 18.44 -7.57
CA GLY A 381 -12.33 19.14 -8.27
C GLY A 381 -12.53 18.60 -9.67
N ASP A 382 -11.43 18.45 -10.42
CA ASP A 382 -11.42 17.93 -11.78
C ASP A 382 -11.90 16.46 -11.83
N ALA A 383 -11.57 15.63 -10.80
CA ALA A 383 -12.07 14.27 -10.69
C ALA A 383 -13.58 14.20 -10.42
N LEU A 384 -14.13 15.10 -9.60
CA LEU A 384 -15.59 15.20 -9.40
C LEU A 384 -16.31 15.57 -10.70
N GLN A 385 -15.76 16.51 -11.45
CA GLN A 385 -16.28 16.90 -12.76
C GLN A 385 -16.22 15.72 -13.75
N MET A 386 -15.09 15.01 -13.83
CA MET A 386 -14.92 13.81 -14.66
C MET A 386 -15.96 12.74 -14.29
N ALA A 387 -16.14 12.45 -13.00
CA ALA A 387 -17.13 11.47 -12.53
C ALA A 387 -18.54 11.81 -13.00
N ALA A 388 -18.93 13.10 -12.93
CA ALA A 388 -20.24 13.55 -13.37
C ALA A 388 -20.42 13.40 -14.89
N LEU A 389 -19.36 13.62 -15.69
CA LEU A 389 -19.38 13.43 -17.14
C LEU A 389 -19.49 11.94 -17.49
N LEU A 390 -18.64 11.07 -16.90
CA LEU A 390 -18.68 9.63 -17.16
C LEU A 390 -20.01 8.99 -16.75
N LYS A 391 -20.62 9.44 -15.63
CA LYS A 391 -21.96 9.00 -15.22
C LYS A 391 -23.02 9.30 -16.30
N ARG A 392 -22.95 10.45 -16.96
CA ARG A 392 -23.89 10.81 -18.04
C ARG A 392 -23.76 9.88 -19.25
N HIS A 393 -22.57 9.34 -19.47
CA HIS A 393 -22.27 8.39 -20.54
C HIS A 393 -22.45 6.91 -20.13
N GLY A 394 -22.87 6.65 -18.88
CA GLY A 394 -23.05 5.28 -18.35
C GLY A 394 -21.74 4.49 -18.19
N GLN A 395 -20.61 5.20 -17.99
CA GLN A 395 -19.29 4.58 -17.93
C GLN A 395 -18.74 4.49 -16.51
N VAL A 396 -18.09 3.37 -16.21
CA VAL A 396 -17.36 3.14 -14.98
C VAL A 396 -15.92 2.74 -15.32
N LEU A 397 -14.99 3.67 -15.14
CA LEU A 397 -13.59 3.50 -15.51
C LEU A 397 -12.66 3.76 -14.32
N ASN A 398 -11.59 2.98 -14.21
CA ASN A 398 -10.53 3.23 -13.24
C ASN A 398 -9.64 4.37 -13.75
N VAL A 399 -9.79 5.56 -13.17
CA VAL A 399 -9.07 6.77 -13.57
C VAL A 399 -8.24 7.31 -12.40
N HIS A 400 -6.97 7.60 -12.66
CA HIS A 400 -6.07 8.28 -11.75
C HIS A 400 -5.76 9.70 -12.24
N LEU A 401 -6.11 10.72 -11.42
CA LEU A 401 -5.73 12.11 -11.68
C LEU A 401 -4.51 12.46 -10.80
N SER A 402 -3.38 12.72 -11.43
CA SER A 402 -2.15 13.11 -10.78
C SER A 402 -1.78 14.56 -11.09
N GLY A 403 -1.59 15.37 -10.06
CA GLY A 403 -1.22 16.78 -10.19
C GLY A 403 0.25 16.99 -10.60
N CYS A 404 1.10 15.97 -10.55
CA CYS A 404 2.51 16.00 -10.97
C CYS A 404 3.05 14.58 -11.15
N SER A 405 4.28 14.44 -11.68
CA SER A 405 4.94 13.17 -11.96
C SER A 405 5.25 12.29 -10.72
N ARG A 406 5.02 12.78 -9.49
CA ARG A 406 5.27 12.01 -8.25
C ARG A 406 4.25 10.90 -7.99
N SER A 407 3.08 10.93 -8.61
CA SER A 407 2.03 9.91 -8.47
C SER A 407 1.69 9.56 -7.02
N CYS A 408 1.47 10.57 -6.17
CA CYS A 408 1.32 10.36 -4.71
C CYS A 408 0.05 9.60 -4.32
N ALA A 409 -1.00 9.64 -5.15
CA ALA A 409 -2.29 9.00 -4.84
C ALA A 409 -2.35 7.53 -5.25
N ALA A 410 -1.61 7.13 -6.30
CA ALA A 410 -1.53 5.75 -6.76
C ALA A 410 -0.08 5.34 -6.98
N ALA A 411 0.36 4.23 -6.38
CA ALA A 411 1.69 3.67 -6.61
C ALA A 411 1.73 2.69 -7.79
N HIS A 412 0.57 2.16 -8.18
CA HIS A 412 0.39 1.33 -9.38
C HIS A 412 0.02 2.17 -10.60
N ILE A 413 0.19 1.61 -11.79
CA ILE A 413 -0.26 2.21 -13.04
C ILE A 413 -1.76 1.93 -13.20
N ALA A 414 -2.58 2.97 -13.14
CA ALA A 414 -4.01 2.85 -13.38
C ALA A 414 -4.32 2.58 -14.88
N PRO A 415 -5.45 1.93 -15.21
CA PRO A 415 -5.88 1.75 -16.59
C PRO A 415 -5.91 3.05 -17.40
N VAL A 416 -6.36 4.15 -16.78
CA VAL A 416 -6.35 5.49 -17.34
C VAL A 416 -5.65 6.43 -16.34
N THR A 417 -4.66 7.19 -16.79
CA THR A 417 -4.01 8.23 -15.98
C THR A 417 -4.07 9.59 -16.68
N LEU A 418 -4.50 10.60 -15.90
CA LEU A 418 -4.46 12.01 -16.26
C LEU A 418 -3.33 12.68 -15.47
N LEU A 419 -2.27 13.08 -16.16
CA LEU A 419 -1.17 13.83 -15.58
C LEU A 419 -1.34 15.32 -15.86
N ALA A 420 -1.49 16.12 -14.82
CA ALA A 420 -1.62 17.57 -14.97
C ALA A 420 -0.37 18.20 -15.59
N VAL A 421 -0.55 19.05 -16.58
CA VAL A 421 0.49 19.81 -17.29
C VAL A 421 0.27 21.32 -17.17
N ALA A 422 -0.95 21.76 -16.87
CA ALA A 422 -1.33 23.12 -16.56
C ALA A 422 -2.63 23.11 -15.74
N PRO A 423 -3.09 24.23 -15.17
CA PRO A 423 -4.39 24.30 -14.51
C PRO A 423 -5.52 23.82 -15.43
N GLY A 424 -6.28 22.79 -15.02
CA GLY A 424 -7.36 22.18 -15.77
C GLY A 424 -6.97 21.46 -17.06
N HIS A 425 -5.65 21.25 -17.32
CA HIS A 425 -5.17 20.57 -18.51
C HIS A 425 -4.28 19.37 -18.17
N TYR A 426 -4.50 18.27 -18.87
CA TYR A 426 -3.90 16.98 -18.61
C TYR A 426 -3.36 16.30 -19.86
N ASP A 427 -2.26 15.57 -19.69
CA ASP A 427 -1.83 14.54 -20.63
C ASP A 427 -2.54 13.24 -20.28
N LEU A 428 -3.12 12.55 -21.27
CA LEU A 428 -3.87 11.31 -21.12
C LEU A 428 -2.97 10.12 -21.43
N TYR A 429 -2.89 9.18 -20.49
CA TYR A 429 -2.14 7.93 -20.62
C TYR A 429 -3.05 6.73 -20.46
N PHE A 430 -2.79 5.66 -21.21
CA PHE A 430 -3.35 4.34 -21.00
C PHE A 430 -2.29 3.37 -20.49
N ARG A 431 -2.68 2.45 -19.60
CA ARG A 431 -1.79 1.40 -19.10
C ARG A 431 -1.19 0.63 -20.28
N ASP A 432 0.13 0.49 -20.27
CA ASP A 432 0.89 -0.32 -21.20
C ASP A 432 2.02 -1.02 -20.44
N ALA A 433 2.04 -2.36 -20.48
CA ALA A 433 3.04 -3.15 -19.76
C ALA A 433 4.46 -2.95 -20.32
N ALA A 434 4.59 -2.51 -21.59
CA ALA A 434 5.88 -2.25 -22.21
C ALA A 434 6.45 -0.86 -21.88
N GLN A 435 5.63 0.03 -21.29
CA GLN A 435 6.04 1.40 -20.99
C GLN A 435 6.00 1.69 -19.50
N PRO A 436 7.15 2.04 -18.87
CA PRO A 436 7.21 2.40 -17.47
C PRO A 436 6.54 3.75 -17.18
N GLY A 437 6.28 4.05 -15.91
CA GLY A 437 5.72 5.32 -15.48
C GLY A 437 4.20 5.32 -15.48
N PHE A 438 3.56 6.09 -16.35
CA PHE A 438 2.09 6.18 -16.44
C PHE A 438 1.47 5.30 -17.55
N GLY A 439 2.28 4.60 -18.31
CA GLY A 439 1.88 3.84 -19.50
C GLY A 439 2.07 4.63 -20.81
N ALA A 440 1.35 4.26 -21.87
CA ALA A 440 1.43 4.90 -23.19
C ALA A 440 0.73 6.26 -23.19
N LEU A 441 1.44 7.30 -23.61
CA LEU A 441 0.86 8.63 -23.85
C LEU A 441 -0.06 8.58 -25.08
N HIS A 442 -1.34 8.89 -24.87
CA HIS A 442 -2.36 8.88 -25.93
C HIS A 442 -2.62 10.28 -26.52
N ALA A 443 -2.78 11.28 -25.66
CA ALA A 443 -3.04 12.66 -26.08
C ALA A 443 -2.50 13.65 -25.04
N ARG A 444 -2.26 14.89 -25.50
CA ARG A 444 -1.65 15.94 -24.68
C ARG A 444 -2.59 17.12 -24.49
N HIS A 445 -2.40 17.80 -23.35
CA HIS A 445 -2.99 19.11 -23.06
C HIS A 445 -4.52 19.16 -23.23
N LEU A 446 -5.23 18.17 -22.70
CA LEU A 446 -6.68 18.03 -22.79
C LEU A 446 -7.37 18.63 -21.55
N THR A 447 -8.55 19.24 -21.76
CA THR A 447 -9.47 19.55 -20.67
C THR A 447 -10.20 18.29 -20.20
N ILE A 448 -10.85 18.37 -19.03
CA ILE A 448 -11.62 17.24 -18.48
C ILE A 448 -12.76 16.82 -19.41
N GLU A 449 -13.44 17.78 -20.06
CA GLU A 449 -14.49 17.51 -21.04
C GLU A 449 -13.96 16.78 -22.27
N ALA A 450 -12.80 17.22 -22.78
CA ALA A 450 -12.18 16.58 -23.94
C ALA A 450 -11.75 15.14 -23.62
N VAL A 451 -11.20 14.90 -22.41
CA VAL A 451 -10.88 13.55 -21.96
C VAL A 451 -12.14 12.69 -21.85
N ALA A 452 -13.22 13.20 -21.23
CA ALA A 452 -14.45 12.44 -21.09
C ALA A 452 -15.04 12.05 -22.46
N ALA A 453 -15.01 12.97 -23.43
CA ALA A 453 -15.47 12.71 -24.80
C ALA A 453 -14.61 11.64 -25.50
N LEU A 454 -13.28 11.67 -25.33
CA LEU A 454 -12.39 10.64 -25.89
C LEU A 454 -12.63 9.26 -25.27
N LEU A 455 -12.81 9.18 -23.95
CA LEU A 455 -13.08 7.92 -23.26
C LEU A 455 -14.45 7.36 -23.68
N ASP A 456 -15.46 8.23 -23.87
CA ASP A 456 -16.78 7.82 -24.37
C ASP A 456 -16.70 7.28 -25.80
N ALA A 457 -15.99 7.97 -26.68
CA ALA A 457 -15.79 7.53 -28.07
C ALA A 457 -15.07 6.16 -28.13
N ARG A 458 -14.03 5.96 -27.28
CA ARG A 458 -13.29 4.71 -27.23
C ARG A 458 -14.15 3.53 -26.78
N SER A 459 -15.02 3.70 -25.79
CA SER A 459 -15.89 2.63 -25.28
C SER A 459 -16.95 2.17 -26.30
N ARG A 460 -17.29 3.03 -27.26
CA ARG A 460 -18.24 2.73 -28.35
C ARG A 460 -17.58 2.10 -29.57
N SER A 461 -16.25 2.10 -29.65
CA SER A 461 -15.52 1.53 -30.79
C SER A 461 -15.32 0.03 -30.58
N PRO A 462 -15.82 -0.85 -31.46
CA PRO A 462 -15.74 -2.31 -31.27
C PRO A 462 -14.35 -2.92 -31.54
N LEU A 463 -13.29 -2.12 -31.58
CA LEU A 463 -11.96 -2.56 -32.02
C LEU A 463 -10.99 -3.01 -30.91
N ASP A 464 -11.40 -3.01 -29.64
CA ASP A 464 -10.53 -3.37 -28.50
C ASP A 464 -11.26 -4.29 -27.49
N ALA A 465 -12.06 -5.28 -27.94
CA ALA A 465 -12.65 -6.33 -27.09
C ALA A 465 -11.80 -7.60 -27.14
#